data_3ba987b3d2bdf63104c0e0cca964eec6
#
_entry.id   3ba987b3d2bdf63104c0e0cca964eec6
#
_cell.length_a   1.000
_cell.length_b   1.000
_cell.length_c   1.000
_cell.angle_alpha   90.00
_cell.angle_beta   90.00
_cell.angle_gamma   90.00
#
_symmetry.space_group_name_H-M   'P 1'
#
loop_
_entity.id
_entity.type
_entity.pdbx_description
1 polymer ?
#
loop_
_entity_poly.entity_id
_entity_poly.type
_entity_poly.pdbx_seq_one_letter_code
_entity_poly.pdbx_strand_id
1 'polypeptide(L)'
;MNLLLLVLLAAPPAPAAEARVVEDLKARVRPGEPVVVSELYNSVFTAPDERAALDRLFDTFFRIPLYAARQQKTTGRPPSLAEIGEQFHFLVPGETELMLRVMESDPRMPRFFDRDARTGEISRVDVDAVLAHPRFGRALERTIAGWEGRAAPAFETTTADGRPLRSAELAGKPHVLYFWFTGCPPCLKTAPVLAQLDREYAAKGLRVVGLNADRALELPYGEEQRRAYAEAHGLAFTMAEATPAVLEAHGGVSVFPTIFVVDAKGTVVRQLVSAQDRATLEAAVRLALP
;
A
#
# COMPACT_ATOMS: atom_id res chain seq x y z
N MET A 1 7.52 15.47 38.14
CA MET A 1 6.49 14.51 37.75
C MET A 1 5.85 15.10 36.49
N ASN A 2 6.55 14.89 35.34
CA ASN A 2 6.11 15.41 34.02
C ASN A 2 5.19 14.39 33.39
N LEU A 3 3.91 14.77 33.29
CA LEU A 3 2.93 14.05 32.49
C LEU A 3 3.26 14.32 31.01
N LEU A 4 3.95 13.38 30.36
CA LEU A 4 4.03 13.36 28.90
C LEU A 4 2.61 13.08 28.36
N LEU A 5 1.97 14.12 27.84
CA LEU A 5 0.76 13.99 27.03
C LEU A 5 1.17 13.23 25.74
N LEU A 6 0.89 11.93 25.70
CA LEU A 6 0.88 11.19 24.43
C LEU A 6 -0.25 11.78 23.59
N VAL A 7 0.08 12.72 22.71
CA VAL A 7 -0.80 13.08 21.62
C VAL A 7 -0.79 11.88 20.66
N LEU A 8 -1.76 10.99 20.84
CA LEU A 8 -2.17 10.08 19.78
C LEU A 8 -2.60 10.98 18.61
N LEU A 9 -1.71 11.16 17.63
CA LEU A 9 -2.11 11.68 16.32
C LEU A 9 -3.01 10.60 15.70
N ALA A 10 -4.29 10.66 16.06
CA ALA A 10 -5.33 9.98 15.31
C ALA A 10 -5.18 10.42 13.85
N ALA A 11 -5.31 9.48 12.90
CA ALA A 11 -5.45 9.85 11.49
C ALA A 11 -6.46 11.00 11.40
N PRO A 12 -6.19 12.02 10.57
CA PRO A 12 -7.13 13.12 10.44
C PRO A 12 -8.51 12.54 10.14
N PRO A 13 -9.57 13.02 10.80
CA PRO A 13 -10.91 12.55 10.51
C PRO A 13 -11.17 12.74 9.02
N ALA A 14 -11.81 11.76 8.38
CA ALA A 14 -12.20 11.87 6.98
C ALA A 14 -12.83 13.24 6.75
N PRO A 15 -12.43 13.98 5.71
CA PRO A 15 -13.01 15.29 5.46
C PRO A 15 -14.54 15.20 5.51
N ALA A 16 -15.21 16.19 6.07
CA ALA A 16 -16.68 16.17 6.20
C ALA A 16 -17.39 15.91 4.86
N ALA A 17 -16.78 16.33 3.73
CA ALA A 17 -17.22 16.01 2.38
C ALA A 17 -17.16 14.52 2.07
N GLU A 18 -16.09 13.83 2.47
CA GLU A 18 -15.92 12.38 2.24
C GLU A 18 -16.96 11.57 3.00
N ALA A 19 -17.21 11.90 4.27
CA ALA A 19 -18.25 11.25 5.05
C ALA A 19 -19.65 11.45 4.43
N ARG A 20 -19.96 12.66 3.93
CA ARG A 20 -21.22 12.93 3.22
C ARG A 20 -21.33 12.11 1.92
N VAL A 21 -20.27 12.08 1.11
CA VAL A 21 -20.23 11.31 -0.13
C VAL A 21 -20.42 9.82 0.15
N VAL A 22 -19.77 9.28 1.17
CA VAL A 22 -19.94 7.88 1.59
C VAL A 22 -21.38 7.57 2.00
N GLU A 23 -22.01 8.42 2.81
CA GLU A 23 -23.40 8.22 3.23
C GLU A 23 -24.39 8.33 2.05
N ASP A 24 -24.15 9.26 1.12
CA ASP A 24 -24.96 9.40 -0.09
C ASP A 24 -24.79 8.18 -1.02
N LEU A 25 -23.57 7.67 -1.16
CA LEU A 25 -23.32 6.45 -1.93
C LEU A 25 -24.00 5.24 -1.29
N LYS A 26 -23.97 5.09 0.03
CA LYS A 26 -24.68 4.01 0.74
C LYS A 26 -26.19 4.05 0.46
N ALA A 27 -26.78 5.23 0.39
CA ALA A 27 -28.20 5.38 0.09
C ALA A 27 -28.56 5.02 -1.36
N ARG A 28 -27.63 5.24 -2.31
CA ARG A 28 -27.85 5.05 -3.75
C ARG A 28 -27.47 3.66 -4.24
N VAL A 29 -26.45 3.05 -3.65
CA VAL A 29 -25.93 1.73 -4.07
C VAL A 29 -26.74 0.65 -3.38
N ARG A 30 -27.82 0.18 -4.03
CA ARG A 30 -28.69 -0.88 -3.51
C ARG A 30 -28.32 -2.23 -4.14
N PRO A 31 -28.46 -3.33 -3.40
CA PRO A 31 -28.24 -4.67 -3.95
C PRO A 31 -29.14 -4.91 -5.17
N GLY A 32 -28.53 -5.32 -6.30
CA GLY A 32 -29.23 -5.65 -7.52
C GLY A 32 -29.63 -4.45 -8.41
N GLU A 33 -29.36 -3.22 -7.99
CA GLU A 33 -29.57 -2.03 -8.81
C GLU A 33 -28.24 -1.63 -9.49
N PRO A 34 -28.21 -1.44 -10.82
CA PRO A 34 -26.99 -1.01 -11.51
C PRO A 34 -26.65 0.44 -11.14
N VAL A 35 -25.36 0.67 -10.86
CA VAL A 35 -24.81 1.99 -10.62
C VAL A 35 -23.73 2.27 -11.63
N VAL A 36 -23.89 3.33 -12.40
CA VAL A 36 -22.91 3.77 -13.40
C VAL A 36 -21.99 4.81 -12.76
N VAL A 37 -20.75 4.42 -12.46
CA VAL A 37 -19.77 5.28 -11.76
C VAL A 37 -19.59 6.63 -12.44
N SER A 38 -19.56 6.69 -13.79
CA SER A 38 -19.43 7.97 -14.51
C SER A 38 -20.64 8.90 -14.32
N GLU A 39 -21.82 8.38 -14.03
CA GLU A 39 -23.01 9.21 -13.76
C GLU A 39 -22.93 9.85 -12.39
N LEU A 40 -22.33 9.16 -11.41
CA LEU A 40 -22.05 9.73 -10.09
C LEU A 40 -21.21 10.99 -10.21
N TYR A 41 -20.16 10.96 -11.04
CA TYR A 41 -19.31 12.12 -11.30
C TYR A 41 -20.00 13.25 -12.04
N ASN A 42 -20.81 12.93 -13.02
CA ASN A 42 -21.32 13.93 -13.93
C ASN A 42 -22.65 14.58 -13.44
N SER A 43 -23.40 13.88 -12.60
CA SER A 43 -24.78 14.27 -12.30
C SER A 43 -25.10 14.34 -10.81
N VAL A 44 -24.36 13.63 -9.96
CA VAL A 44 -24.70 13.52 -8.53
C VAL A 44 -23.77 14.37 -7.68
N PHE A 45 -22.47 14.15 -7.74
CA PHE A 45 -21.47 14.86 -6.95
C PHE A 45 -20.84 15.97 -7.79
N THR A 46 -21.44 17.15 -7.73
CA THR A 46 -21.06 18.29 -8.59
C THR A 46 -20.23 19.35 -7.88
N ALA A 47 -20.32 19.44 -6.55
CA ALA A 47 -19.51 20.38 -5.78
C ALA A 47 -18.01 20.00 -5.79
N PRO A 48 -17.09 20.97 -5.83
CA PRO A 48 -15.65 20.69 -5.92
C PRO A 48 -15.10 19.83 -4.79
N ASP A 49 -15.58 20.00 -3.56
CA ASP A 49 -15.19 19.21 -2.40
C ASP A 49 -15.73 17.79 -2.45
N GLU A 50 -16.95 17.59 -2.95
CA GLU A 50 -17.54 16.26 -3.19
C GLU A 50 -16.79 15.52 -4.28
N ARG A 51 -16.44 16.20 -5.40
CA ARG A 51 -15.64 15.61 -6.47
C ARG A 51 -14.26 15.21 -5.97
N ALA A 52 -13.59 16.06 -5.21
CA ALA A 52 -12.29 15.74 -4.62
C ALA A 52 -12.38 14.53 -3.65
N ALA A 53 -13.46 14.42 -2.89
CA ALA A 53 -13.71 13.26 -2.03
C ALA A 53 -13.96 11.99 -2.86
N LEU A 54 -14.77 12.10 -3.92
CA LEU A 54 -15.07 11.00 -4.83
C LEU A 54 -13.81 10.53 -5.58
N ASP A 55 -12.96 11.46 -6.02
CA ASP A 55 -11.67 11.14 -6.66
C ASP A 55 -10.79 10.28 -5.74
N ARG A 56 -10.67 10.65 -4.46
CA ARG A 56 -9.90 9.86 -3.48
C ARG A 56 -10.48 8.46 -3.29
N LEU A 57 -11.80 8.34 -3.14
CA LEU A 57 -12.49 7.06 -3.01
C LEU A 57 -12.27 6.17 -4.24
N PHE A 58 -12.40 6.74 -5.44
CA PHE A 58 -12.25 5.97 -6.67
C PHE A 58 -10.80 5.67 -7.06
N ASP A 59 -9.83 6.48 -6.67
CA ASP A 59 -8.42 6.11 -6.81
C ASP A 59 -8.13 4.84 -6.00
N THR A 60 -8.63 4.77 -4.78
CA THR A 60 -8.55 3.57 -3.93
C THR A 60 -9.32 2.39 -4.51
N PHE A 61 -10.54 2.62 -4.98
CA PHE A 61 -11.42 1.64 -5.61
C PHE A 61 -10.72 0.86 -6.73
N PHE A 62 -10.00 1.55 -7.63
CA PHE A 62 -9.29 0.90 -8.73
C PHE A 62 -8.08 0.06 -8.29
N ARG A 63 -7.59 0.23 -7.06
CA ARG A 63 -6.47 -0.54 -6.52
C ARG A 63 -6.92 -1.83 -5.82
N ILE A 64 -8.18 -1.93 -5.39
CA ILE A 64 -8.70 -3.10 -4.68
C ILE A 64 -8.54 -4.41 -5.48
N PRO A 65 -8.95 -4.51 -6.77
CA PRO A 65 -8.78 -5.72 -7.55
C PRO A 65 -7.32 -6.16 -7.68
N LEU A 66 -6.41 -5.19 -7.88
CA LEU A 66 -4.99 -5.45 -7.99
C LEU A 66 -4.41 -6.01 -6.69
N TYR A 67 -4.74 -5.39 -5.57
CA TYR A 67 -4.34 -5.86 -4.24
C TYR A 67 -4.89 -7.25 -3.95
N ALA A 68 -6.18 -7.46 -4.18
CA ALA A 68 -6.85 -8.73 -3.88
C ALA A 68 -6.32 -9.89 -4.75
N ALA A 69 -6.11 -9.66 -6.04
CA ALA A 69 -5.54 -10.65 -6.95
C ALA A 69 -4.11 -11.04 -6.54
N ARG A 70 -3.31 -10.05 -6.18
CA ARG A 70 -1.97 -10.27 -5.68
C ARG A 70 -1.97 -11.06 -4.37
N GLN A 71 -2.76 -10.63 -3.39
CA GLN A 71 -2.88 -11.31 -2.10
C GLN A 71 -3.23 -12.80 -2.30
N GLN A 72 -4.24 -13.09 -3.12
CA GLN A 72 -4.63 -14.46 -3.43
C GLN A 72 -3.48 -15.26 -4.08
N LYS A 73 -2.73 -14.67 -5.02
CA LYS A 73 -1.59 -15.35 -5.67
C LYS A 73 -0.44 -15.63 -4.71
N THR A 74 -0.15 -14.72 -3.80
CA THR A 74 1.01 -14.84 -2.90
C THR A 74 0.72 -15.67 -1.66
N THR A 75 -0.53 -15.65 -1.14
CA THR A 75 -0.90 -16.32 0.11
C THR A 75 -1.80 -17.53 -0.07
N GLY A 76 -2.32 -17.76 -1.29
CA GLY A 76 -3.28 -18.82 -1.60
C GLY A 76 -4.73 -18.49 -1.17
N ARG A 77 -5.00 -17.34 -0.55
CA ARG A 77 -6.33 -16.89 -0.15
C ARG A 77 -6.62 -15.44 -0.56
N PRO A 78 -7.88 -15.07 -0.79
CA PRO A 78 -8.25 -13.67 -0.96
C PRO A 78 -8.08 -12.89 0.35
N PRO A 79 -7.96 -11.55 0.31
CA PRO A 79 -8.03 -10.72 1.51
C PRO A 79 -9.45 -10.70 2.07
N SER A 80 -9.56 -10.57 3.40
CA SER A 80 -10.83 -10.26 4.06
C SER A 80 -11.23 -8.79 3.82
N LEU A 81 -12.51 -8.46 4.06
CA LEU A 81 -12.99 -7.08 4.02
C LEU A 81 -12.23 -6.19 5.02
N ALA A 82 -11.88 -6.73 6.17
CA ALA A 82 -11.10 -6.02 7.18
C ALA A 82 -9.67 -5.70 6.70
N GLU A 83 -9.00 -6.67 6.06
CA GLU A 83 -7.66 -6.47 5.48
C GLU A 83 -7.68 -5.41 4.36
N ILE A 84 -8.73 -5.40 3.52
CA ILE A 84 -8.92 -4.35 2.51
C ILE A 84 -9.13 -2.99 3.18
N GLY A 85 -10.02 -2.91 4.15
CA GLY A 85 -10.29 -1.66 4.87
C GLY A 85 -9.03 -1.11 5.54
N GLU A 86 -8.23 -1.96 6.14
CA GLU A 86 -6.96 -1.59 6.75
C GLU A 86 -5.92 -1.16 5.71
N GLN A 87 -5.80 -1.88 4.60
CA GLN A 87 -4.85 -1.57 3.53
C GLN A 87 -5.12 -0.21 2.89
N PHE A 88 -6.38 0.12 2.67
CA PHE A 88 -6.79 1.34 1.98
C PHE A 88 -7.26 2.47 2.92
N HIS A 89 -7.11 2.30 4.23
CA HIS A 89 -7.43 3.32 5.23
C HIS A 89 -8.89 3.76 5.21
N PHE A 90 -9.79 2.85 4.97
CA PHE A 90 -11.20 3.15 5.06
C PHE A 90 -11.58 3.46 6.50
N LEU A 91 -11.94 4.71 6.76
CA LEU A 91 -12.23 5.24 8.10
C LEU A 91 -13.71 5.13 8.49
N VAL A 92 -14.57 5.02 7.49
CA VAL A 92 -16.01 4.94 7.71
C VAL A 92 -16.45 3.47 7.80
N PRO A 93 -17.17 3.06 8.85
CA PRO A 93 -17.69 1.69 8.95
C PRO A 93 -18.50 1.29 7.72
N GLY A 94 -18.20 0.12 7.15
CA GLY A 94 -18.86 -0.41 5.97
C GLY A 94 -18.38 0.17 4.62
N GLU A 95 -17.37 1.01 4.62
CA GLU A 95 -16.82 1.63 3.40
C GLU A 95 -16.23 0.59 2.44
N THR A 96 -15.52 -0.42 2.95
CA THR A 96 -15.02 -1.54 2.12
C THR A 96 -16.15 -2.24 1.39
N GLU A 97 -17.21 -2.58 2.11
CA GLU A 97 -18.41 -3.23 1.54
C GLU A 97 -19.08 -2.34 0.50
N LEU A 98 -19.17 -1.05 0.76
CA LEU A 98 -19.71 -0.08 -0.18
C LEU A 98 -18.89 -0.02 -1.46
N MET A 99 -17.56 0.07 -1.36
CA MET A 99 -16.68 0.14 -2.53
C MET A 99 -16.77 -1.12 -3.39
N LEU A 100 -16.85 -2.29 -2.79
CA LEU A 100 -17.05 -3.53 -3.54
C LEU A 100 -18.42 -3.55 -4.22
N ARG A 101 -19.49 -3.12 -3.53
CA ARG A 101 -20.83 -3.02 -4.11
C ARG A 101 -20.89 -2.06 -5.29
N VAL A 102 -20.29 -0.88 -5.19
CA VAL A 102 -20.19 0.08 -6.31
C VAL A 102 -19.51 -0.60 -7.51
N MET A 103 -18.43 -1.31 -7.28
CA MET A 103 -17.69 -2.01 -8.33
C MET A 103 -18.54 -3.11 -9.00
N GLU A 104 -19.22 -3.91 -8.20
CA GLU A 104 -20.06 -5.03 -8.66
C GLU A 104 -21.34 -4.54 -9.35
N SER A 105 -21.80 -3.33 -9.03
CA SER A 105 -23.02 -2.74 -9.59
C SER A 105 -22.81 -2.02 -10.93
N ASP A 106 -21.59 -1.63 -11.30
CA ASP A 106 -21.33 -1.00 -12.60
C ASP A 106 -21.30 -2.09 -13.70
N PRO A 107 -22.27 -2.10 -14.62
CA PRO A 107 -22.35 -3.15 -15.66
C PRO A 107 -21.19 -3.13 -16.65
N ARG A 108 -20.36 -2.10 -16.63
CA ARG A 108 -19.16 -1.98 -17.48
C ARG A 108 -17.91 -2.55 -16.80
N MET A 109 -17.98 -2.85 -15.49
CA MET A 109 -16.89 -3.44 -14.76
C MET A 109 -16.96 -4.97 -14.85
N PRO A 110 -15.85 -5.66 -15.11
CA PRO A 110 -15.79 -7.11 -14.97
C PRO A 110 -16.10 -7.55 -13.55
N ARG A 111 -16.62 -8.73 -13.41
CA ARG A 111 -16.80 -9.36 -12.11
C ARG A 111 -15.46 -9.90 -11.62
N PHE A 112 -14.83 -9.16 -10.71
CA PHE A 112 -13.51 -9.54 -10.16
C PHE A 112 -13.58 -10.49 -8.97
N PHE A 113 -14.72 -10.51 -8.25
CA PHE A 113 -14.85 -11.21 -6.98
C PHE A 113 -16.05 -12.14 -6.95
N ASP A 114 -15.84 -13.35 -6.43
CA ASP A 114 -16.92 -14.17 -5.89
C ASP A 114 -17.01 -13.88 -4.38
N ARG A 115 -18.24 -13.72 -3.89
CA ARG A 115 -18.52 -13.35 -2.51
C ARG A 115 -19.29 -14.47 -1.81
N ASP A 116 -18.97 -14.72 -0.55
CA ASP A 116 -19.79 -15.55 0.31
C ASP A 116 -21.13 -14.84 0.60
N ALA A 117 -22.24 -15.47 0.23
CA ALA A 117 -23.56 -14.85 0.31
C ALA A 117 -24.02 -14.57 1.77
N ARG A 118 -23.45 -15.26 2.75
CA ARG A 118 -23.82 -15.14 4.17
C ARG A 118 -22.98 -14.07 4.87
N THR A 119 -21.68 -14.03 4.60
CA THR A 119 -20.73 -13.15 5.31
C THR A 119 -20.38 -11.87 4.52
N GLY A 120 -20.60 -11.89 3.19
CA GLY A 120 -20.15 -10.83 2.30
C GLY A 120 -18.66 -10.84 2.02
N GLU A 121 -17.87 -11.75 2.63
CA GLU A 121 -16.43 -11.85 2.41
C GLU A 121 -16.10 -12.33 1.00
N ILE A 122 -14.93 -11.94 0.49
CA ILE A 122 -14.43 -12.42 -0.80
C ILE A 122 -14.01 -13.89 -0.64
N SER A 123 -14.67 -14.77 -1.35
CA SER A 123 -14.33 -16.19 -1.36
C SER A 123 -13.30 -16.54 -2.44
N ARG A 124 -13.28 -15.80 -3.55
CA ARG A 124 -12.33 -15.97 -4.65
C ARG A 124 -12.15 -14.66 -5.42
N VAL A 125 -10.93 -14.42 -5.87
CA VAL A 125 -10.61 -13.36 -6.83
C VAL A 125 -10.42 -13.98 -8.21
N ASP A 126 -11.10 -13.45 -9.21
CA ASP A 126 -10.85 -13.80 -10.60
C ASP A 126 -9.60 -13.07 -11.11
N VAL A 127 -8.45 -13.71 -10.91
CA VAL A 127 -7.15 -13.15 -11.27
C VAL A 127 -7.04 -12.93 -12.78
N ASP A 128 -7.65 -13.81 -13.59
CA ASP A 128 -7.60 -13.70 -15.04
C ASP A 128 -8.42 -12.50 -15.53
N ALA A 129 -9.57 -12.23 -14.92
CA ALA A 129 -10.34 -11.02 -15.17
C ALA A 129 -9.57 -9.74 -14.81
N VAL A 130 -8.82 -9.75 -13.69
CA VAL A 130 -7.96 -8.62 -13.30
C VAL A 130 -6.80 -8.45 -14.29
N LEU A 131 -6.15 -9.54 -14.72
CA LEU A 131 -5.07 -9.52 -15.72
C LEU A 131 -5.56 -9.02 -17.08
N ALA A 132 -6.75 -9.43 -17.50
CA ALA A 132 -7.34 -9.00 -18.78
C ALA A 132 -7.75 -7.51 -18.78
N HIS A 133 -7.91 -6.89 -17.59
CA HIS A 133 -8.37 -5.51 -17.50
C HIS A 133 -7.26 -4.52 -17.92
N PRO A 134 -7.50 -3.57 -18.84
CA PRO A 134 -6.47 -2.67 -19.40
C PRO A 134 -5.71 -1.84 -18.36
N ARG A 135 -6.38 -1.48 -17.23
CA ARG A 135 -5.76 -0.70 -16.16
C ARG A 135 -4.89 -1.53 -15.22
N PHE A 136 -5.26 -2.81 -15.01
CA PHE A 136 -4.64 -3.62 -13.96
C PHE A 136 -3.64 -4.64 -14.49
N GLY A 137 -3.88 -5.17 -15.71
CA GLY A 137 -3.15 -6.32 -16.22
C GLY A 137 -1.65 -6.14 -16.18
N ARG A 138 -1.11 -5.08 -16.78
CA ARG A 138 0.33 -4.82 -16.78
C ARG A 138 0.93 -4.63 -15.38
N ALA A 139 0.20 -3.96 -14.48
CA ALA A 139 0.66 -3.76 -13.11
C ALA A 139 0.65 -5.08 -12.33
N LEU A 140 -0.39 -5.90 -12.53
CA LEU A 140 -0.51 -7.19 -11.88
C LEU A 140 0.52 -8.20 -12.43
N GLU A 141 0.75 -8.24 -13.75
CA GLU A 141 1.78 -9.08 -14.36
C GLU A 141 3.17 -8.82 -13.78
N ARG A 142 3.57 -7.54 -13.70
CA ARG A 142 4.84 -7.14 -13.08
C ARG A 142 4.94 -7.58 -11.62
N THR A 143 3.81 -7.59 -10.93
CA THR A 143 3.71 -7.90 -9.51
C THR A 143 3.67 -9.41 -9.25
N ILE A 144 2.92 -10.18 -10.06
CA ILE A 144 2.79 -11.64 -9.94
C ILE A 144 4.02 -12.37 -10.48
N ALA A 145 4.66 -11.82 -11.53
CA ALA A 145 5.89 -12.38 -12.08
C ALA A 145 7.00 -12.51 -11.01
N GLY A 146 6.80 -11.84 -9.87
CA GLY A 146 7.71 -11.86 -8.74
C GLY A 146 9.05 -11.21 -9.08
N TRP A 147 9.74 -10.80 -8.06
CA TRP A 147 11.10 -10.30 -8.17
C TRP A 147 12.13 -11.31 -7.70
N GLU A 148 11.66 -12.42 -7.10
CA GLU A 148 12.56 -13.43 -6.56
C GLU A 148 13.45 -14.02 -7.65
N GLY A 149 14.75 -14.06 -7.38
CA GLY A 149 15.77 -14.51 -8.32
C GLY A 149 16.20 -13.46 -9.35
N ARG A 150 15.59 -12.28 -9.39
CA ARG A 150 15.98 -11.19 -10.29
C ARG A 150 16.95 -10.23 -9.61
N ALA A 151 17.77 -9.55 -10.41
CA ALA A 151 18.56 -8.43 -9.91
C ALA A 151 17.64 -7.31 -9.43
N ALA A 152 17.95 -6.75 -8.25
CA ALA A 152 17.26 -5.57 -7.74
C ALA A 152 17.49 -4.38 -8.70
N PRO A 153 16.47 -3.57 -8.99
CA PRO A 153 16.62 -2.42 -9.87
C PRO A 153 17.65 -1.42 -9.33
N ALA A 154 18.44 -0.86 -10.24
CA ALA A 154 19.28 0.27 -9.90
C ALA A 154 18.42 1.51 -9.67
N PHE A 155 18.78 2.32 -8.68
CA PHE A 155 18.11 3.58 -8.38
C PHE A 155 19.07 4.63 -7.82
N GLU A 156 18.69 5.88 -8.00
CA GLU A 156 19.28 7.03 -7.32
C GLU A 156 18.18 7.86 -6.68
N THR A 157 18.42 8.32 -5.48
CA THR A 157 17.48 9.16 -4.72
C THR A 157 18.22 10.03 -3.70
N THR A 158 17.46 10.73 -2.85
CA THR A 158 17.99 11.57 -1.78
C THR A 158 17.49 11.06 -0.43
N THR A 159 18.38 10.98 0.53
CA THR A 159 18.06 10.67 1.93
C THR A 159 17.32 11.82 2.59
N ALA A 160 16.66 11.56 3.71
CA ALA A 160 15.94 12.58 4.49
C ALA A 160 16.87 13.70 5.02
N ASP A 161 18.16 13.44 5.15
CA ASP A 161 19.18 14.44 5.53
C ASP A 161 19.84 15.12 4.30
N GLY A 162 19.28 14.96 3.11
CA GLY A 162 19.67 15.66 1.88
C GLY A 162 20.86 15.07 1.14
N ARG A 163 21.38 13.90 1.56
CA ARG A 163 22.51 13.24 0.87
C ARG A 163 22.03 12.39 -0.30
N PRO A 164 22.80 12.31 -1.39
CA PRO A 164 22.50 11.35 -2.44
C PRO A 164 22.62 9.93 -1.92
N LEU A 165 21.73 9.03 -2.35
CA LEU A 165 21.76 7.59 -2.10
C LEU A 165 21.61 6.87 -3.43
N ARG A 166 22.60 6.03 -3.75
CA ARG A 166 22.59 5.17 -4.93
C ARG A 166 22.52 3.71 -4.52
N SER A 167 21.75 2.92 -5.26
CA SER A 167 21.69 1.47 -5.02
C SER A 167 23.06 0.79 -5.07
N ALA A 168 24.02 1.34 -5.84
CA ALA A 168 25.41 0.86 -5.88
C ALA A 168 26.12 0.91 -4.51
N GLU A 169 25.70 1.79 -3.58
CA GLU A 169 26.26 1.87 -2.22
C GLU A 169 25.79 0.72 -1.32
N LEU A 170 24.75 0.02 -1.74
CA LEU A 170 24.22 -1.18 -1.09
C LEU A 170 24.85 -2.47 -1.66
N ALA A 171 25.65 -2.37 -2.73
CA ALA A 171 26.31 -3.52 -3.34
C ALA A 171 27.19 -4.27 -2.32
N GLY A 172 27.13 -5.58 -2.36
CA GLY A 172 27.87 -6.44 -1.42
C GLY A 172 27.24 -6.56 -0.03
N LYS A 173 26.10 -5.91 0.22
CA LYS A 173 25.41 -5.93 1.51
C LYS A 173 23.99 -6.45 1.36
N PRO A 174 23.55 -7.41 2.18
CA PRO A 174 22.13 -7.75 2.26
C PRO A 174 21.35 -6.52 2.72
N HIS A 175 20.22 -6.24 2.06
CA HIS A 175 19.45 -5.06 2.41
C HIS A 175 17.95 -5.24 2.17
N VAL A 176 17.16 -4.40 2.84
CA VAL A 176 15.71 -4.30 2.72
C VAL A 176 15.36 -2.93 2.17
N LEU A 177 14.62 -2.88 1.08
CA LEU A 177 13.98 -1.66 0.56
C LEU A 177 12.51 -1.69 1.00
N TYR A 178 12.12 -0.73 1.81
CA TYR A 178 10.81 -0.64 2.42
C TYR A 178 10.07 0.59 1.90
N PHE A 179 9.11 0.39 1.00
CA PHE A 179 8.28 1.45 0.43
C PHE A 179 7.11 1.74 1.35
N TRP A 180 6.93 3.00 1.72
CA TRP A 180 5.94 3.46 2.68
C TRP A 180 5.52 4.90 2.41
N PHE A 181 4.46 5.38 3.09
CA PHE A 181 4.08 6.78 3.12
C PHE A 181 3.59 7.19 4.52
N THR A 182 3.57 8.51 4.78
CA THR A 182 3.13 9.08 6.06
C THR A 182 1.63 8.86 6.27
N GLY A 183 1.26 8.36 7.43
CA GLY A 183 -0.13 8.02 7.73
C GLY A 183 -0.59 6.64 7.24
N CYS A 184 0.33 5.78 6.77
CA CYS A 184 0.04 4.42 6.30
C CYS A 184 -0.09 3.43 7.49
N PRO A 185 -1.29 3.02 7.97
CA PRO A 185 -1.42 2.13 9.12
C PRO A 185 -0.78 0.75 8.95
N PRO A 186 -0.92 0.03 7.79
CA PRO A 186 -0.21 -1.23 7.63
C PRO A 186 1.31 -1.04 7.64
N CYS A 187 1.81 0.13 7.23
CA CYS A 187 3.23 0.45 7.33
C CYS A 187 3.69 0.54 8.78
N LEU A 188 2.87 1.12 9.67
CA LEU A 188 3.18 1.23 11.09
C LEU A 188 3.31 -0.11 11.82
N LYS A 189 2.63 -1.15 11.34
CA LYS A 189 2.77 -2.50 11.88
C LYS A 189 4.10 -3.13 11.48
N THR A 190 4.59 -2.81 10.31
CA THR A 190 5.79 -3.41 9.72
C THR A 190 7.08 -2.67 10.11
N ALA A 191 7.04 -1.34 10.14
CA ALA A 191 8.23 -0.51 10.34
C ALA A 191 9.00 -0.77 11.65
N PRO A 192 8.37 -0.91 12.84
CA PRO A 192 9.09 -1.19 14.07
C PRO A 192 9.82 -2.54 14.03
N VAL A 193 9.22 -3.54 13.37
CA VAL A 193 9.85 -4.85 13.19
C VAL A 193 11.09 -4.74 12.31
N LEU A 194 11.00 -4.00 11.19
CA LEU A 194 12.16 -3.76 10.31
C LEU A 194 13.26 -3.00 11.04
N ALA A 195 12.93 -1.99 11.85
CA ALA A 195 13.91 -1.25 12.65
C ALA A 195 14.59 -2.15 13.70
N GLN A 196 13.88 -3.12 14.23
CA GLN A 196 14.45 -4.09 15.15
C GLN A 196 15.38 -5.07 14.42
N LEU A 197 14.96 -5.60 13.26
CA LEU A 197 15.78 -6.50 12.43
C LEU A 197 17.03 -5.79 11.90
N ASP A 198 16.95 -4.51 11.51
CA ASP A 198 18.11 -3.71 11.10
C ASP A 198 19.19 -3.69 12.20
N ARG A 199 18.78 -3.45 13.45
CA ARG A 199 19.72 -3.47 14.59
C ARG A 199 20.26 -4.87 14.91
N GLU A 200 19.39 -5.89 14.94
CA GLU A 200 19.76 -7.26 15.30
C GLU A 200 20.72 -7.88 14.27
N TYR A 201 20.54 -7.57 13.00
CA TYR A 201 21.34 -8.13 11.93
C TYR A 201 22.41 -7.16 11.38
N ALA A 202 22.60 -5.99 11.99
CA ALA A 202 23.62 -5.01 11.60
C ALA A 202 25.04 -5.60 11.54
N ALA A 203 25.40 -6.46 12.52
CA ALA A 203 26.69 -7.15 12.56
C ALA A 203 26.87 -8.15 11.40
N LYS A 204 25.79 -8.62 10.79
CA LYS A 204 25.79 -9.46 9.60
C LYS A 204 25.70 -8.65 8.30
N GLY A 205 25.81 -7.35 8.39
CA GLY A 205 25.83 -6.42 7.26
C GLY A 205 24.46 -6.00 6.73
N LEU A 206 23.35 -6.46 7.36
CA LEU A 206 22.01 -6.03 6.95
C LEU A 206 21.89 -4.50 7.01
N ARG A 207 21.18 -3.93 6.04
CA ARG A 207 20.76 -2.54 6.01
C ARG A 207 19.29 -2.43 5.64
N VAL A 208 18.55 -1.61 6.34
CA VAL A 208 17.17 -1.25 5.97
C VAL A 208 17.14 0.16 5.43
N VAL A 209 16.48 0.34 4.30
CA VAL A 209 16.25 1.64 3.66
C VAL A 209 14.75 1.83 3.51
N GLY A 210 14.20 2.82 4.19
CA GLY A 210 12.82 3.26 4.05
C GLY A 210 12.69 4.25 2.90
N LEU A 211 11.92 3.91 1.89
CA LEU A 211 11.65 4.73 0.72
C LEU A 211 10.26 5.36 0.86
N ASN A 212 10.24 6.64 1.22
CA ASN A 212 9.00 7.40 1.47
C ASN A 212 8.40 7.92 0.16
N ALA A 213 7.15 7.60 -0.10
CA ALA A 213 6.45 7.93 -1.34
C ALA A 213 5.56 9.18 -1.26
N ASP A 214 5.59 9.95 -0.17
CA ASP A 214 4.68 11.09 0.02
C ASP A 214 4.67 12.07 -1.15
N ARG A 215 5.84 12.46 -1.65
CA ARG A 215 5.94 13.40 -2.78
C ARG A 215 5.41 12.79 -4.08
N ALA A 216 5.72 11.51 -4.33
CA ALA A 216 5.25 10.81 -5.52
C ALA A 216 3.74 10.57 -5.51
N LEU A 217 3.13 10.53 -4.32
CA LEU A 217 1.68 10.40 -4.10
C LEU A 217 1.00 11.76 -3.88
N GLU A 218 1.75 12.88 -3.99
CA GLU A 218 1.25 14.24 -3.78
C GLU A 218 0.57 14.44 -2.41
N LEU A 219 1.07 13.74 -1.36
CA LEU A 219 0.52 13.86 -0.02
C LEU A 219 0.95 15.19 0.64
N PRO A 220 0.08 15.81 1.46
CA PRO A 220 0.29 17.17 1.99
C PRO A 220 1.25 17.21 3.19
N TYR A 221 2.25 16.34 3.25
CA TYR A 221 3.20 16.29 4.35
C TYR A 221 4.52 16.97 3.99
N GLY A 222 4.90 17.96 4.80
CA GLY A 222 6.22 18.60 4.74
C GLY A 222 7.31 17.70 5.33
N GLU A 223 8.58 18.09 5.14
CA GLU A 223 9.73 17.30 5.59
C GLU A 223 9.80 17.15 7.11
N GLU A 224 9.47 18.22 7.83
CA GLU A 224 9.41 18.20 9.29
C GLU A 224 8.33 17.23 9.82
N GLN A 225 7.16 17.23 9.18
CA GLN A 225 6.06 16.31 9.54
C GLN A 225 6.44 14.85 9.28
N ARG A 226 7.08 14.57 8.14
CA ARG A 226 7.58 13.21 7.82
C ARG A 226 8.60 12.74 8.83
N ARG A 227 9.55 13.62 9.19
CA ARG A 227 10.58 13.31 10.19
C ARG A 227 9.95 13.06 11.56
N ALA A 228 9.09 13.96 12.03
CA ALA A 228 8.38 13.80 13.30
C ALA A 228 7.54 12.51 13.34
N TYR A 229 6.88 12.17 12.23
CA TYR A 229 6.14 10.91 12.10
C TYR A 229 7.07 9.69 12.19
N ALA A 230 8.18 9.69 11.48
CA ALA A 230 9.15 8.60 11.50
C ALA A 230 9.72 8.39 12.91
N GLU A 231 10.08 9.46 13.62
CA GLU A 231 10.56 9.44 15.00
C GLU A 231 9.49 8.90 15.96
N ALA A 232 8.26 9.42 15.88
CA ALA A 232 7.15 9.02 16.75
C ALA A 232 6.80 7.53 16.62
N HIS A 233 7.02 6.95 15.44
CA HIS A 233 6.67 5.56 15.14
C HIS A 233 7.89 4.62 15.05
N GLY A 234 9.08 5.08 15.49
CA GLY A 234 10.26 4.24 15.60
C GLY A 234 10.84 3.74 14.28
N LEU A 235 10.68 4.51 13.20
CA LEU A 235 11.30 4.21 11.91
C LEU A 235 12.79 4.60 11.95
N ALA A 236 13.58 3.87 12.73
CA ALA A 236 14.97 4.19 13.05
C ALA A 236 15.96 3.49 12.10
N PHE A 237 15.77 3.61 10.79
CA PHE A 237 16.66 3.14 9.74
C PHE A 237 16.89 4.26 8.71
N THR A 238 17.75 4.02 7.71
CA THR A 238 17.99 5.01 6.66
C THR A 238 16.71 5.37 5.93
N MET A 239 16.38 6.66 5.90
CA MET A 239 15.20 7.18 5.21
C MET A 239 15.61 7.90 3.94
N ALA A 240 14.92 7.61 2.84
CA ALA A 240 15.13 8.24 1.54
C ALA A 240 13.81 8.43 0.80
N GLU A 241 13.83 9.17 -0.30
CA GLU A 241 12.65 9.45 -1.10
C GLU A 241 12.36 8.31 -2.10
N ALA A 242 11.11 7.86 -2.20
CA ALA A 242 10.64 7.05 -3.31
C ALA A 242 10.14 7.98 -4.43
N THR A 243 11.03 8.40 -5.30
CA THR A 243 10.64 9.21 -6.47
C THR A 243 9.74 8.39 -7.43
N PRO A 244 8.96 9.04 -8.33
CA PRO A 244 8.20 8.31 -9.35
C PRO A 244 9.07 7.34 -10.17
N ALA A 245 10.32 7.71 -10.47
CA ALA A 245 11.26 6.84 -11.17
C ALA A 245 11.66 5.62 -10.35
N VAL A 246 11.86 5.79 -9.03
CA VAL A 246 12.16 4.68 -8.10
C VAL A 246 10.96 3.73 -7.98
N LEU A 247 9.75 4.27 -7.87
CA LEU A 247 8.53 3.45 -7.83
C LEU A 247 8.37 2.63 -9.13
N GLU A 248 8.54 3.26 -10.29
CA GLU A 248 8.41 2.60 -11.59
C GLU A 248 9.49 1.54 -11.81
N ALA A 249 10.75 1.83 -11.47
CA ALA A 249 11.85 0.87 -11.56
C ALA A 249 11.57 -0.42 -10.76
N HIS A 250 10.86 -0.30 -9.62
CA HIS A 250 10.46 -1.43 -8.79
C HIS A 250 9.09 -2.02 -9.17
N GLY A 251 8.68 -1.86 -10.43
CA GLY A 251 7.46 -2.46 -10.99
C GLY A 251 6.21 -1.61 -10.79
N GLY A 252 6.33 -0.31 -10.58
CA GLY A 252 5.21 0.59 -10.35
C GLY A 252 4.57 0.33 -8.98
N VAL A 253 5.37 0.42 -7.91
CA VAL A 253 4.88 0.24 -6.54
C VAL A 253 3.70 1.16 -6.28
N SER A 254 2.54 0.57 -6.03
CA SER A 254 1.26 1.28 -5.79
C SER A 254 0.49 0.74 -4.59
N VAL A 255 0.98 -0.33 -3.96
CA VAL A 255 0.44 -0.91 -2.72
C VAL A 255 1.49 -0.77 -1.63
N PHE A 256 1.11 -0.26 -0.47
CA PHE A 256 2.00 0.01 0.65
C PHE A 256 1.57 -0.75 1.91
N PRO A 257 2.55 -1.25 2.70
CA PRO A 257 3.95 -1.30 2.36
C PRO A 257 4.26 -2.32 1.26
N THR A 258 5.27 -2.03 0.45
CA THR A 258 5.94 -3.02 -0.39
C THR A 258 7.40 -3.14 0.08
N ILE A 259 7.89 -4.36 0.17
CA ILE A 259 9.19 -4.67 0.75
C ILE A 259 9.98 -5.55 -0.22
N PHE A 260 11.19 -5.15 -0.55
CA PHE A 260 12.13 -5.98 -1.28
C PHE A 260 13.26 -6.38 -0.33
N VAL A 261 13.51 -7.66 -0.20
CA VAL A 261 14.64 -8.21 0.53
C VAL A 261 15.67 -8.67 -0.49
N VAL A 262 16.86 -8.12 -0.43
CA VAL A 262 17.91 -8.26 -1.44
C VAL A 262 19.16 -8.85 -0.78
N ASP A 263 19.76 -9.86 -1.39
CA ASP A 263 20.99 -10.47 -0.91
C ASP A 263 22.25 -9.64 -1.27
N ALA A 264 23.40 -10.05 -0.75
CA ALA A 264 24.66 -9.38 -1.02
C ALA A 264 25.09 -9.42 -2.50
N LYS A 265 24.49 -10.29 -3.32
CA LYS A 265 24.74 -10.34 -4.78
C LYS A 265 23.84 -9.35 -5.54
N GLY A 266 22.95 -8.64 -4.86
CA GLY A 266 21.99 -7.76 -5.47
C GLY A 266 20.76 -8.48 -6.03
N THR A 267 20.51 -9.72 -5.62
CA THR A 267 19.36 -10.51 -6.06
C THR A 267 18.21 -10.33 -5.07
N VAL A 268 17.02 -10.07 -5.56
CA VAL A 268 15.80 -10.06 -4.73
C VAL A 268 15.49 -11.49 -4.30
N VAL A 269 15.60 -11.77 -3.02
CA VAL A 269 15.28 -13.09 -2.44
C VAL A 269 13.82 -13.18 -1.99
N ARG A 270 13.18 -12.04 -1.73
CA ARG A 270 11.75 -11.97 -1.37
C ARG A 270 11.17 -10.60 -1.73
N GLN A 271 9.96 -10.62 -2.28
CA GLN A 271 9.11 -9.44 -2.37
C GLN A 271 7.86 -9.67 -1.52
N LEU A 272 7.62 -8.78 -0.55
CA LEU A 272 6.47 -8.84 0.34
C LEU A 272 5.61 -7.59 0.15
N VAL A 273 4.32 -7.71 0.31
CA VAL A 273 3.38 -6.60 0.16
C VAL A 273 2.34 -6.66 1.26
N SER A 274 1.86 -5.48 1.67
CA SER A 274 1.01 -5.29 2.84
C SER A 274 1.75 -5.51 4.17
N ALA A 275 1.05 -5.36 5.29
CA ALA A 275 1.63 -5.58 6.61
C ALA A 275 2.17 -7.00 6.76
N GLN A 276 3.34 -7.12 7.36
CA GLN A 276 3.99 -8.40 7.60
C GLN A 276 4.30 -8.56 9.08
N ASP A 277 4.15 -9.76 9.59
CA ASP A 277 4.57 -10.11 10.93
C ASP A 277 6.09 -10.32 11.03
N ARG A 278 6.59 -10.37 12.27
CA ARG A 278 8.02 -10.56 12.52
C ARG A 278 8.55 -11.87 11.94
N ALA A 279 7.82 -12.96 12.06
CA ALA A 279 8.27 -14.28 11.61
C ALA A 279 8.51 -14.29 10.09
N THR A 280 7.57 -13.73 9.34
CA THR A 280 7.66 -13.59 7.86
C THR A 280 8.84 -12.70 7.45
N LEU A 281 8.98 -11.53 8.09
CA LEU A 281 10.08 -10.59 7.79
C LEU A 281 11.45 -11.18 8.13
N GLU A 282 11.57 -11.80 9.30
CA GLU A 282 12.83 -12.41 9.72
C GLU A 282 13.20 -13.60 8.83
N ALA A 283 12.25 -14.44 8.45
CA ALA A 283 12.49 -15.53 7.51
C ALA A 283 13.02 -15.01 6.16
N ALA A 284 12.42 -13.92 5.65
CA ALA A 284 12.87 -13.28 4.42
C ALA A 284 14.29 -12.69 4.55
N VAL A 285 14.57 -11.98 5.66
CA VAL A 285 15.90 -11.42 5.95
C VAL A 285 16.95 -12.53 6.03
N ARG A 286 16.66 -13.64 6.70
CA ARG A 286 17.59 -14.79 6.80
C ARG A 286 17.97 -15.38 5.46
N LEU A 287 17.10 -15.34 4.45
CA LEU A 287 17.42 -15.77 3.09
C LEU A 287 18.45 -14.87 2.40
N ALA A 288 18.51 -13.59 2.78
CA ALA A 288 19.44 -12.63 2.20
C ALA A 288 20.84 -12.63 2.86
N LEU A 289 20.91 -13.17 4.07
CA LEU A 289 22.16 -13.21 4.83
C LEU A 289 23.13 -14.28 4.29
N PRO A 290 24.45 -14.07 4.45
CA PRO A 290 25.47 -15.04 4.04
C PRO A 290 25.42 -16.33 4.86
#